data_32a7247cc0fd280d395157294273347b
#
_entry.id   32a7247cc0fd280d395157294273347b
#
_cell.length_a   1.000
_cell.length_b   1.000
_cell.length_c   1.000
_cell.angle_alpha   90.00
_cell.angle_beta   90.00
_cell.angle_gamma   90.00
#
_symmetry.space_group_name_H-M   'P 1'
#
loop_
_entity.id
_entity.type
_entity.pdbx_description
1 polymer ?
#
loop_
_entity_poly.entity_id
_entity_poly.type
_entity_poly.pdbx_seq_one_letter_code
_entity_poly.pdbx_strand_id
1 'polypeptide(L)'
;SGRVYESAFHHNAVFVGMDEKNNPKYAAIRGTGTSFIGEANGSDKNYSFSIFTEKPNDTMHLFESAIDLLSYATLQKLDGKEWRREHLLSLAGVYQPAKEIEKSKVPAALARALKMHPEVKTIVLHLDNDRIGRLATKAIFTVLPKQYQVKDVPPKQGKDYNDLLCIKLNLAITKREKSTKKSMSGHENMRDRR
;
A
#
# COMPACT_ATOMS: atom_id res chain seq x y z
N SER A 1 1.73 -17.75 -9.12
CA SER A 1 2.96 -17.29 -8.46
C SER A 1 2.97 -17.52 -6.93
N GLY A 2 1.85 -17.93 -6.31
CA GLY A 2 1.74 -18.14 -4.86
C GLY A 2 1.81 -16.88 -4.00
N ARG A 3 1.89 -15.70 -4.61
CA ARG A 3 2.03 -14.42 -3.87
C ARG A 3 0.71 -13.73 -3.56
N VAL A 4 -0.37 -14.14 -4.22
CA VAL A 4 -1.74 -13.74 -3.91
C VAL A 4 -2.58 -15.00 -3.84
N TYR A 5 -3.28 -15.20 -2.71
CA TYR A 5 -4.11 -16.37 -2.50
C TYR A 5 -5.25 -16.05 -1.52
N GLU A 6 -6.18 -16.97 -1.40
CA GLU A 6 -7.30 -16.93 -0.46
C GLU A 6 -6.93 -17.69 0.83
N SER A 7 -7.18 -17.10 1.99
CA SER A 7 -6.95 -17.77 3.27
C SER A 7 -8.00 -18.85 3.55
N ALA A 8 -7.58 -20.00 4.09
CA ALA A 8 -8.42 -21.20 4.23
C ALA A 8 -9.67 -20.99 5.10
N PHE A 9 -9.58 -20.22 6.20
CA PHE A 9 -10.66 -20.13 7.18
C PHE A 9 -11.61 -18.96 6.97
N HIS A 10 -11.12 -17.83 6.49
CA HIS A 10 -11.91 -16.60 6.39
C HIS A 10 -12.11 -16.14 4.94
N HIS A 11 -11.59 -16.90 4.00
CA HIS A 11 -11.65 -16.55 2.56
C HIS A 11 -11.15 -15.15 2.25
N ASN A 12 -10.23 -14.65 3.06
CA ASN A 12 -9.62 -13.33 2.87
C ASN A 12 -8.57 -13.37 1.75
N ALA A 13 -8.44 -12.29 1.00
CA ALA A 13 -7.34 -12.12 0.07
C ALA A 13 -6.03 -11.84 0.83
N VAL A 14 -4.98 -12.61 0.54
CA VAL A 14 -3.65 -12.50 1.16
C VAL A 14 -2.63 -12.10 0.09
N PHE A 15 -1.85 -11.06 0.38
CA PHE A 15 -0.83 -10.51 -0.51
C PHE A 15 0.55 -10.66 0.15
N VAL A 16 1.40 -11.53 -0.39
CA VAL A 16 2.67 -11.91 0.22
C VAL A 16 3.83 -11.13 -0.35
N GLY A 17 4.60 -10.51 0.54
CA GLY A 17 5.90 -9.92 0.23
C GLY A 17 7.02 -10.92 0.52
N MET A 18 8.00 -10.97 -0.38
CA MET A 18 9.09 -11.95 -0.37
C MET A 18 10.45 -11.27 -0.20
N ASP A 19 11.42 -11.99 0.36
CA ASP A 19 12.83 -11.61 0.28
C ASP A 19 13.47 -12.05 -1.06
N GLU A 20 14.75 -11.78 -1.24
CA GLU A 20 15.51 -12.10 -2.45
C GLU A 20 15.69 -13.61 -2.71
N LYS A 21 15.43 -14.41 -1.67
CA LYS A 21 15.48 -15.88 -1.73
C LYS A 21 14.09 -16.49 -1.92
N ASN A 22 13.08 -15.65 -2.20
CA ASN A 22 11.67 -16.03 -2.28
C ASN A 22 11.09 -16.62 -0.98
N ASN A 23 11.62 -16.24 0.20
CA ASN A 23 10.99 -16.57 1.46
C ASN A 23 9.93 -15.52 1.80
N PRO A 24 8.74 -15.92 2.30
CA PRO A 24 7.72 -14.98 2.73
C PRO A 24 8.18 -14.24 3.99
N LYS A 25 8.08 -12.90 3.95
CA LYS A 25 8.46 -12.01 5.05
C LYS A 25 7.35 -11.07 5.48
N TYR A 26 6.36 -10.88 4.63
CA TYR A 26 5.23 -9.99 4.88
C TYR A 26 3.96 -10.58 4.27
N ALA A 27 2.82 -10.37 4.92
CA ALA A 27 1.53 -10.68 4.33
C ALA A 27 0.47 -9.66 4.74
N ALA A 28 -0.04 -8.91 3.77
CA ALA A 28 -1.25 -8.10 3.95
C ALA A 28 -2.49 -8.97 3.76
N ILE A 29 -3.50 -8.75 4.59
CA ILE A 29 -4.75 -9.51 4.56
C ILE A 29 -5.91 -8.54 4.35
N ARG A 30 -6.81 -8.86 3.42
CA ARG A 30 -8.02 -8.08 3.13
C ARG A 30 -9.24 -8.98 3.14
N GLY A 31 -10.25 -8.55 3.89
CA GLY A 31 -11.54 -9.24 3.93
C GLY A 31 -12.22 -9.27 2.57
N THR A 32 -12.66 -10.44 2.14
CA THR A 32 -13.52 -10.61 0.98
C THR A 32 -14.97 -10.53 1.44
N GLY A 33 -15.67 -9.47 1.03
CA GLY A 33 -17.03 -9.20 1.52
C GLY A 33 -17.13 -8.66 2.95
N THR A 34 -16.00 -8.31 3.59
CA THR A 34 -15.93 -7.69 4.91
C THR A 34 -15.01 -6.48 4.93
N SER A 35 -15.08 -5.65 5.98
CA SER A 35 -14.20 -4.48 6.16
C SER A 35 -12.83 -4.85 6.77
N PHE A 36 -12.50 -6.13 6.93
CA PHE A 36 -11.28 -6.56 7.59
C PHE A 36 -10.03 -6.11 6.83
N ILE A 37 -9.12 -5.46 7.55
CA ILE A 37 -7.80 -5.02 7.09
C ILE A 37 -6.79 -5.43 8.15
N GLY A 38 -5.80 -6.24 7.78
CA GLY A 38 -4.78 -6.71 8.71
C GLY A 38 -3.50 -7.15 8.03
N GLU A 39 -2.57 -7.60 8.88
CA GLU A 39 -1.29 -8.18 8.48
C GLU A 39 -1.09 -9.48 9.26
N ALA A 40 -0.37 -10.44 8.71
CA ALA A 40 -0.01 -11.66 9.44
C ALA A 40 0.99 -11.32 10.56
N ASN A 41 0.90 -12.06 11.67
CA ASN A 41 1.86 -11.92 12.77
C ASN A 41 3.29 -12.17 12.28
N GLY A 42 4.25 -11.33 12.73
CA GLY A 42 5.64 -11.41 12.32
C GLY A 42 5.93 -10.81 10.94
N SER A 43 4.97 -10.14 10.31
CA SER A 43 5.19 -9.41 9.06
C SER A 43 6.21 -8.30 9.20
N ASP A 44 7.19 -8.27 8.28
CA ASP A 44 8.18 -7.19 8.17
C ASP A 44 7.83 -6.29 6.98
N LYS A 45 7.45 -5.04 7.26
CA LYS A 45 7.05 -4.04 6.25
C LYS A 45 8.16 -3.67 5.26
N ASN A 46 9.43 -3.96 5.57
CA ASN A 46 10.52 -3.82 4.62
C ASN A 46 10.30 -4.67 3.36
N TYR A 47 9.58 -5.78 3.48
CA TYR A 47 9.30 -6.73 2.42
C TYR A 47 7.87 -6.67 1.93
N SER A 48 7.27 -5.49 1.91
CA SER A 48 5.89 -5.31 1.44
C SER A 48 5.65 -5.92 0.06
N PHE A 49 4.39 -6.13 -0.28
CA PHE A 49 4.03 -6.66 -1.59
C PHE A 49 4.58 -5.78 -2.72
N SER A 50 5.33 -6.38 -3.63
CA SER A 50 6.00 -5.69 -4.74
C SER A 50 6.07 -6.57 -5.97
N ILE A 51 6.17 -5.97 -7.14
CA ILE A 51 6.45 -6.64 -8.41
C ILE A 51 7.61 -5.88 -9.04
N PHE A 52 8.80 -6.46 -9.03
CA PHE A 52 9.97 -5.86 -9.66
C PHE A 52 10.23 -6.48 -11.02
N THR A 53 10.59 -5.65 -11.97
CA THR A 53 11.00 -6.12 -13.31
C THR A 53 12.45 -6.59 -13.27
N GLU A 54 12.76 -7.63 -14.07
CA GLU A 54 14.13 -8.06 -14.34
C GLU A 54 14.77 -7.25 -15.49
N LYS A 55 13.97 -6.42 -16.17
CA LYS A 55 14.45 -5.56 -17.26
C LYS A 55 14.98 -4.25 -16.70
N PRO A 56 16.02 -3.66 -17.31
CA PRO A 56 16.51 -2.35 -16.89
C PRO A 56 15.38 -1.31 -16.89
N ASN A 57 15.13 -0.72 -15.73
CA ASN A 57 14.16 0.37 -15.56
C ASN A 57 14.62 1.28 -14.43
N ASP A 58 14.64 2.58 -14.66
CA ASP A 58 15.04 3.59 -13.70
C ASP A 58 13.85 4.20 -12.94
N THR A 59 12.66 3.67 -13.13
CA THR A 59 11.42 4.20 -12.55
C THR A 59 10.76 3.19 -11.61
N MET A 60 10.39 3.66 -10.41
CA MET A 60 9.66 2.90 -9.42
C MET A 60 8.32 3.57 -9.09
N HIS A 61 7.25 2.81 -9.13
CA HIS A 61 5.88 3.24 -8.85
C HIS A 61 5.47 2.80 -7.45
N LEU A 62 5.01 3.74 -6.62
CA LEU A 62 4.63 3.51 -5.23
C LEU A 62 3.11 3.59 -5.05
N PHE A 63 2.58 2.65 -4.30
CA PHE A 63 1.15 2.53 -3.98
C PHE A 63 0.96 2.38 -2.47
N GLU A 64 -0.17 2.82 -1.93
CA GLU A 64 -0.46 2.65 -0.52
C GLU A 64 -0.66 1.18 -0.16
N SER A 65 -1.36 0.42 -1.00
CA SER A 65 -1.67 -0.99 -0.77
C SER A 65 -1.36 -1.89 -1.97
N ALA A 66 -1.33 -3.22 -1.71
CA ALA A 66 -1.20 -4.23 -2.76
C ALA A 66 -2.39 -4.22 -3.74
N ILE A 67 -3.58 -3.85 -3.26
CA ILE A 67 -4.78 -3.76 -4.11
C ILE A 67 -4.62 -2.62 -5.12
N ASP A 68 -4.15 -1.44 -4.68
CA ASP A 68 -3.93 -0.30 -5.58
C ASP A 68 -2.86 -0.59 -6.62
N LEU A 69 -1.78 -1.26 -6.21
CA LEU A 69 -0.73 -1.74 -7.11
C LEU A 69 -1.30 -2.65 -8.19
N LEU A 70 -2.10 -3.66 -7.82
CA LEU A 70 -2.70 -4.59 -8.77
C LEU A 70 -3.78 -3.92 -9.62
N SER A 71 -4.52 -2.96 -9.07
CA SER A 71 -5.49 -2.16 -9.81
C SER A 71 -4.81 -1.30 -10.87
N TYR A 72 -3.69 -0.66 -10.53
CA TYR A 72 -2.85 0.05 -11.49
C TYR A 72 -2.35 -0.88 -12.60
N ALA A 73 -1.77 -2.03 -12.26
CA ALA A 73 -1.29 -3.01 -13.25
C ALA A 73 -2.43 -3.48 -14.19
N THR A 74 -3.64 -3.65 -13.63
CA THR A 74 -4.83 -4.01 -14.42
C THR A 74 -5.23 -2.88 -15.36
N LEU A 75 -5.24 -1.62 -14.88
CA LEU A 75 -5.53 -0.44 -15.72
C LEU A 75 -4.51 -0.31 -16.86
N GLN A 76 -3.20 -0.48 -16.58
CA GLN A 76 -2.18 -0.46 -17.62
C GLN A 76 -2.42 -1.55 -18.68
N LYS A 77 -2.77 -2.77 -18.23
CA LYS A 77 -3.11 -3.89 -19.15
C LYS A 77 -4.34 -3.56 -20.01
N LEU A 78 -5.39 -2.99 -19.43
CA LEU A 78 -6.60 -2.58 -20.17
C LEU A 78 -6.31 -1.48 -21.19
N ASP A 79 -5.31 -0.65 -20.92
CA ASP A 79 -4.84 0.41 -21.82
C ASP A 79 -3.78 -0.10 -22.83
N GLY A 80 -3.55 -1.41 -22.93
CA GLY A 80 -2.60 -2.03 -23.85
C GLY A 80 -1.13 -1.80 -23.49
N LYS A 81 -0.82 -1.36 -22.29
CA LYS A 81 0.54 -1.11 -21.81
C LYS A 81 1.17 -2.31 -21.14
N GLU A 82 2.50 -2.43 -21.24
CA GLU A 82 3.26 -3.55 -20.66
C GLU A 82 3.76 -3.20 -19.24
N TRP A 83 2.88 -3.35 -18.25
CA TRP A 83 3.15 -3.05 -16.86
C TRP A 83 4.25 -3.93 -16.21
N ARG A 84 4.57 -5.11 -16.80
CA ARG A 84 5.63 -6.00 -16.29
C ARG A 84 7.03 -5.44 -16.48
N ARG A 85 7.16 -4.32 -17.18
CA ARG A 85 8.43 -3.61 -17.35
C ARG A 85 8.67 -2.57 -16.28
N GLU A 86 7.77 -2.44 -15.31
CA GLU A 86 7.82 -1.42 -14.26
C GLU A 86 8.18 -2.05 -12.91
N HIS A 87 8.84 -1.28 -12.04
CA HIS A 87 8.98 -1.62 -10.62
C HIS A 87 7.77 -1.09 -9.88
N LEU A 88 6.97 -1.99 -9.32
CA LEU A 88 5.76 -1.67 -8.56
C LEU A 88 5.95 -2.05 -7.10
N LEU A 89 5.75 -1.12 -6.18
CA LEU A 89 5.97 -1.30 -4.74
C LEU A 89 4.78 -0.78 -3.92
N SER A 90 4.23 -1.63 -3.05
CA SER A 90 3.28 -1.23 -2.02
C SER A 90 4.03 -0.70 -0.79
N LEU A 91 3.48 0.30 -0.09
CA LEU A 91 4.02 0.82 1.16
C LEU A 91 3.54 0.07 2.43
N ALA A 92 2.82 -1.05 2.26
CA ALA A 92 2.24 -1.82 3.34
C ALA A 92 1.22 -1.03 4.19
N GLY A 93 0.36 -0.29 3.53
CA GLY A 93 -0.67 0.57 4.13
C GLY A 93 -0.25 2.03 4.27
N VAL A 94 -1.05 2.77 5.02
CA VAL A 94 -0.87 4.23 5.16
C VAL A 94 0.49 4.55 5.77
N TYR A 95 1.31 5.29 5.03
CA TYR A 95 2.51 5.90 5.58
C TYR A 95 2.11 7.09 6.46
N GLN A 96 2.49 7.05 7.74
CA GLN A 96 2.22 8.13 8.69
C GLN A 96 3.47 9.00 8.85
N PRO A 97 3.46 10.24 8.32
CA PRO A 97 4.52 11.20 8.54
C PRO A 97 4.65 11.60 10.01
N ALA A 98 5.83 12.09 10.39
CA ALA A 98 6.02 12.76 11.67
C ALA A 98 5.18 14.05 11.75
N LYS A 99 4.91 14.56 12.96
CA LYS A 99 4.22 15.86 13.15
C LYS A 99 4.94 16.99 12.39
N GLU A 100 6.26 17.01 12.47
CA GLU A 100 7.13 17.86 11.66
C GLU A 100 7.57 17.04 10.44
N ILE A 101 7.09 17.39 9.27
CA ILE A 101 7.26 16.61 8.03
C ILE A 101 8.75 16.35 7.74
N GLU A 102 9.61 17.33 8.03
CA GLU A 102 11.05 17.27 7.83
C GLU A 102 11.73 16.18 8.68
N LYS A 103 11.10 15.78 9.79
CA LYS A 103 11.56 14.69 10.66
C LYS A 103 10.98 13.32 10.29
N SER A 104 10.20 13.27 9.23
CA SER A 104 9.67 12.01 8.72
C SER A 104 10.79 11.12 8.20
N LYS A 105 10.58 9.81 8.23
CA LYS A 105 11.54 8.83 7.68
C LYS A 105 11.07 8.38 6.30
N VAL A 106 11.98 8.01 5.43
CA VAL A 106 11.63 7.31 4.19
C VAL A 106 10.89 6.02 4.55
N PRO A 107 9.75 5.69 3.91
CA PRO A 107 9.04 4.44 4.17
C PRO A 107 9.97 3.24 4.08
N ALA A 108 9.86 2.30 5.03
CA ALA A 108 10.81 1.19 5.18
C ALA A 108 10.92 0.34 3.90
N ALA A 109 9.77 0.01 3.28
CA ALA A 109 9.74 -0.71 2.02
C ALA A 109 10.48 0.03 0.89
N LEU A 110 10.28 1.36 0.79
CA LEU A 110 10.95 2.18 -0.22
C LEU A 110 12.45 2.25 0.05
N ALA A 111 12.86 2.49 1.29
CA ALA A 111 14.28 2.56 1.65
C ALA A 111 15.04 1.27 1.31
N ARG A 112 14.39 0.11 1.55
CA ARG A 112 14.95 -1.19 1.16
C ARG A 112 14.96 -1.35 -0.36
N ALA A 113 13.85 -1.08 -1.03
CA ALA A 113 13.76 -1.25 -2.48
C ALA A 113 14.79 -0.41 -3.24
N LEU A 114 15.05 0.83 -2.81
CA LEU A 114 16.08 1.69 -3.42
C LEU A 114 17.51 1.18 -3.20
N LYS A 115 17.78 0.43 -2.13
CA LYS A 115 19.07 -0.25 -1.93
C LYS A 115 19.24 -1.44 -2.87
N MET A 116 18.16 -2.13 -3.19
CA MET A 116 18.17 -3.29 -4.09
C MET A 116 18.18 -2.89 -5.57
N HIS A 117 17.63 -1.71 -5.88
CA HIS A 117 17.50 -1.18 -7.23
C HIS A 117 18.23 0.17 -7.33
N PRO A 118 19.58 0.18 -7.29
CA PRO A 118 20.36 1.42 -7.34
C PRO A 118 20.25 2.16 -8.69
N GLU A 119 19.75 1.48 -9.73
CA GLU A 119 19.44 2.05 -11.04
C GLU A 119 18.25 3.01 -11.03
N VAL A 120 17.38 2.94 -10.02
CA VAL A 120 16.18 3.78 -9.92
C VAL A 120 16.57 5.24 -9.69
N LYS A 121 16.03 6.12 -10.55
CA LYS A 121 16.20 7.59 -10.49
C LYS A 121 14.89 8.32 -10.36
N THR A 122 13.81 7.73 -10.84
CA THR A 122 12.46 8.34 -10.83
C THR A 122 11.55 7.53 -9.90
N ILE A 123 10.84 8.25 -9.02
CA ILE A 123 9.85 7.69 -8.10
C ILE A 123 8.50 8.32 -8.42
N VAL A 124 7.52 7.50 -8.76
CA VAL A 124 6.16 7.94 -9.10
C VAL A 124 5.22 7.54 -7.96
N LEU A 125 4.61 8.54 -7.33
CA LEU A 125 3.70 8.35 -6.21
C LEU A 125 2.26 8.22 -6.70
N HIS A 126 1.65 7.07 -6.49
CA HIS A 126 0.26 6.74 -6.79
C HIS A 126 -0.54 6.59 -5.49
N LEU A 127 -0.32 7.51 -4.54
CA LEU A 127 -0.95 7.44 -3.23
C LEU A 127 -2.39 7.97 -3.27
N ASP A 128 -3.16 7.63 -2.24
CA ASP A 128 -4.56 7.98 -2.13
C ASP A 128 -4.80 9.49 -2.30
N ASN A 129 -5.87 9.84 -2.99
CA ASN A 129 -6.28 11.23 -3.20
C ASN A 129 -7.19 11.73 -2.05
N ASP A 130 -6.81 11.42 -0.81
CA ASP A 130 -7.42 11.93 0.40
C ASP A 130 -6.41 12.73 1.24
N ARG A 131 -6.88 13.34 2.33
CA ARG A 131 -6.04 14.18 3.19
C ARG A 131 -4.79 13.45 3.69
N ILE A 132 -4.89 12.15 3.98
CA ILE A 132 -3.79 11.37 4.55
C ILE A 132 -2.78 11.00 3.45
N GLY A 133 -3.26 10.53 2.29
CA GLY A 133 -2.41 10.23 1.15
C GLY A 133 -1.68 11.48 0.62
N ARG A 134 -2.33 12.64 0.62
CA ARG A 134 -1.68 13.91 0.24
C ARG A 134 -0.60 14.35 1.24
N LEU A 135 -0.83 14.11 2.54
CA LEU A 135 0.18 14.37 3.56
C LEU A 135 1.37 13.41 3.43
N ALA A 136 1.12 12.13 3.17
CA ALA A 136 2.16 11.13 2.89
C ALA A 136 2.98 11.51 1.65
N THR A 137 2.34 11.93 0.57
CA THR A 137 2.99 12.44 -0.63
C THR A 137 3.94 13.59 -0.31
N LYS A 138 3.47 14.62 0.40
CA LYS A 138 4.29 15.76 0.80
C LYS A 138 5.51 15.33 1.62
N ALA A 139 5.33 14.41 2.57
CA ALA A 139 6.42 13.93 3.40
C ALA A 139 7.47 13.18 2.58
N ILE A 140 7.06 12.29 1.67
CA ILE A 140 7.99 11.56 0.80
C ILE A 140 8.79 12.52 -0.08
N PHE A 141 8.15 13.54 -0.67
CA PHE A 141 8.86 14.60 -1.40
C PHE A 141 9.91 15.31 -0.56
N THR A 142 9.62 15.53 0.74
CA THR A 142 10.51 16.27 1.65
C THR A 142 11.72 15.43 2.07
N VAL A 143 11.52 14.12 2.33
CA VAL A 143 12.56 13.29 2.96
C VAL A 143 13.41 12.50 1.97
N LEU A 144 12.98 12.39 0.72
CA LEU A 144 13.77 11.70 -0.29
C LEU A 144 15.00 12.53 -0.70
N PRO A 145 16.17 11.90 -0.87
CA PRO A 145 17.35 12.57 -1.38
C PRO A 145 17.11 13.22 -2.75
N LYS A 146 17.71 14.40 -2.97
CA LYS A 146 17.56 15.20 -4.21
C LYS A 146 18.02 14.49 -5.49
N GLN A 147 18.72 13.38 -5.36
CA GLN A 147 19.13 12.55 -6.50
C GLN A 147 17.94 11.85 -7.18
N TYR A 148 16.79 11.73 -6.51
CA TYR A 148 15.60 11.12 -7.07
C TYR A 148 14.67 12.19 -7.63
N GLN A 149 14.21 11.97 -8.87
CA GLN A 149 13.07 12.70 -9.41
C GLN A 149 11.78 12.11 -8.84
N VAL A 150 10.99 12.90 -8.13
CA VAL A 150 9.70 12.45 -7.56
C VAL A 150 8.56 13.06 -8.35
N LYS A 151 7.61 12.23 -8.78
CA LYS A 151 6.39 12.63 -9.50
C LYS A 151 5.17 12.24 -8.68
N ASP A 152 4.19 13.14 -8.56
CA ASP A 152 2.90 12.86 -7.93
C ASP A 152 1.84 12.59 -9.00
N VAL A 153 1.30 11.38 -9.00
CA VAL A 153 0.30 10.92 -9.97
C VAL A 153 -0.83 10.20 -9.22
N PRO A 154 -1.66 10.95 -8.47
CA PRO A 154 -2.83 10.37 -7.80
C PRO A 154 -3.86 9.85 -8.81
N PRO A 155 -4.83 9.03 -8.41
CA PRO A 155 -5.91 8.60 -9.28
C PRO A 155 -6.71 9.81 -9.79
N LYS A 156 -7.04 9.81 -11.10
CA LYS A 156 -7.80 10.89 -11.74
C LYS A 156 -9.24 10.98 -11.27
N GLN A 157 -9.80 9.86 -10.80
CA GLN A 157 -11.16 9.73 -10.27
C GLN A 157 -11.14 8.73 -9.10
N GLY A 158 -12.05 8.92 -8.16
CA GLY A 158 -12.09 8.11 -6.94
C GLY A 158 -11.04 8.53 -5.91
N LYS A 159 -10.97 7.76 -4.83
CA LYS A 159 -10.03 7.97 -3.75
C LYS A 159 -8.66 7.35 -4.04
N ASP A 160 -8.67 6.15 -4.59
CA ASP A 160 -7.50 5.31 -4.82
C ASP A 160 -7.55 4.64 -6.21
N TYR A 161 -6.51 3.90 -6.57
CA TYR A 161 -6.45 3.23 -7.87
C TYR A 161 -7.44 2.07 -8.00
N ASN A 162 -7.89 1.49 -6.89
CA ASN A 162 -8.96 0.49 -6.92
C ASN A 162 -10.32 1.15 -7.26
N ASP A 163 -10.61 2.30 -6.68
CA ASP A 163 -11.82 3.08 -7.05
C ASP A 163 -11.78 3.43 -8.55
N LEU A 164 -10.63 3.90 -9.06
CA LEU A 164 -10.46 4.23 -10.47
C LEU A 164 -10.71 3.02 -11.38
N LEU A 165 -10.22 1.84 -11.01
CA LEU A 165 -10.47 0.60 -11.74
C LEU A 165 -11.96 0.21 -11.71
N CYS A 166 -12.60 0.29 -10.54
CA CYS A 166 -14.03 0.01 -10.39
C CYS A 166 -14.87 0.95 -11.27
N ILE A 167 -14.57 2.24 -11.28
CA ILE A 167 -15.23 3.23 -12.15
C ILE A 167 -15.07 2.84 -13.62
N LYS A 168 -13.84 2.54 -14.05
CA LYS A 168 -13.56 2.16 -15.45
C LYS A 168 -14.30 0.90 -15.89
N LEU A 169 -14.52 -0.03 -14.97
CA LEU A 169 -15.22 -1.29 -15.22
C LEU A 169 -16.74 -1.21 -14.92
N ASN A 170 -17.26 -0.05 -14.55
CA ASN A 170 -18.65 0.14 -14.11
C ASN A 170 -19.05 -0.77 -12.94
N LEU A 171 -18.10 -1.07 -12.04
CA LEU A 171 -18.32 -1.83 -10.82
C LEU A 171 -18.72 -0.91 -9.67
N ALA A 172 -19.52 -1.43 -8.72
CA ALA A 172 -19.88 -0.69 -7.53
C ALA A 172 -18.63 -0.43 -6.65
N ILE A 173 -18.43 0.82 -6.25
CA ILE A 173 -17.38 1.17 -5.28
C ILE A 173 -17.93 0.84 -3.90
N THR A 174 -17.27 -0.09 -3.20
CA THR A 174 -17.63 -0.44 -1.83
C THR A 174 -17.26 0.73 -0.91
N LYS A 175 -18.27 1.46 -0.41
CA LYS A 175 -18.06 2.50 0.61
C LYS A 175 -17.49 1.83 1.87
N ARG A 176 -16.25 2.12 2.22
CA ARG A 176 -15.69 1.74 3.52
C ARG A 176 -16.41 2.55 4.59
N GLU A 177 -17.28 1.94 5.38
CA GLU A 177 -17.81 2.56 6.57
C GLU A 177 -16.64 2.87 7.52
N LYS A 178 -16.53 4.13 7.93
CA LYS A 178 -15.60 4.52 8.98
C LYS A 178 -16.05 3.82 10.26
N SER A 179 -15.30 2.82 10.72
CA SER A 179 -15.50 2.26 12.04
C SER A 179 -15.19 3.35 13.06
N THR A 180 -16.21 4.02 13.57
CA THR A 180 -16.12 4.83 14.77
C THR A 180 -15.80 3.89 15.92
N LYS A 181 -14.55 3.86 16.36
CA LYS A 181 -14.18 3.26 17.64
C LYS A 181 -14.91 4.05 18.74
N LYS A 182 -16.06 3.55 19.15
CA LYS A 182 -16.73 3.98 20.37
C LYS A 182 -15.91 3.38 21.52
N SER A 183 -15.10 4.21 22.18
CA SER A 183 -14.45 3.87 23.42
C SER A 183 -15.54 3.65 24.47
N MET A 184 -15.81 2.41 24.81
CA MET A 184 -16.58 2.09 26.01
C MET A 184 -15.62 2.12 27.20
N SER A 185 -15.45 3.30 27.79
CA SER A 185 -15.01 3.44 29.18
C SER A 185 -16.23 3.23 30.08
N GLY A 186 -16.45 2.01 30.45
CA GLY A 186 -17.40 1.63 31.49
C GLY A 186 -16.64 1.29 32.74
N HIS A 187 -16.39 2.28 33.60
CA HIS A 187 -16.10 2.05 35.02
C HIS A 187 -17.43 1.67 35.67
N GLU A 188 -17.62 0.43 36.00
CA GLU A 188 -18.63 0.01 36.98
C GLU A 188 -17.94 -0.35 38.29
N ASN A 189 -18.07 0.59 39.23
CA ASN A 189 -17.85 0.39 40.63
C ASN A 189 -18.83 -0.65 41.19
N MET A 190 -18.31 -1.78 41.66
CA MET A 190 -19.06 -2.64 42.53
C MET A 190 -18.52 -2.48 43.96
N ARG A 191 -19.18 -1.57 44.70
CA ARG A 191 -19.15 -1.55 46.17
C ARG A 191 -20.31 -2.35 46.69
N ASP A 192 -19.99 -3.18 47.66
CA ASP A 192 -20.76 -3.67 48.81
C ASP A 192 -22.17 -4.24 48.62
N ARG A 193 -22.31 -5.51 49.03
CA ARG A 193 -23.07 -5.85 50.24
C ARG A 193 -23.10 -7.33 50.54
N ARG A 194 -22.58 -7.64 51.79
CA ARG A 194 -22.90 -8.76 52.69
C ARG A 194 -22.57 -10.18 52.25
#